data_3af3d2e6317f1c2f2f179ba30814ffce
#
_entry.id   3af3d2e6317f1c2f2f179ba30814ffce
#
_cell.length_a   1.000
_cell.length_b   1.000
_cell.length_c   1.000
_cell.angle_alpha   90.00
_cell.angle_beta   90.00
_cell.angle_gamma   90.00
#
_symmetry.space_group_name_H-M   'P 1'
#
loop_
_entity.id
_entity.type
_entity.pdbx_description
1 polymer ?
#
loop_
_entity_poly.entity_id
_entity_poly.type
_entity_poly.pdbx_seq_one_letter_code
_entity_poly.pdbx_strand_id
1 'polypeptide(L)'
;MGAFGAALTARMHYQDEADHLDVVVKADGSEEQSEAEPAPKSGPKAAAFKKTEPAKPEVHVVVVDGVAHTASSILTGEALDNMSMTTERDVCKLCQNHCKLTITTFSDGSRFVTGNRCERGGDAKKKRSDRPNLYDYKYKRCFAYRRLTDKAATRGEIGIPRALNMYENYPFWFTLLTTLGFKVMISGRSSHELFETGIESIASENICYPAKLVHGHIKWLLDKGVKTIFYPCVSYEENLVPNTDNHYNCPVVANYPLVVGANMPELREDGVRYMHPYFNLANHELMVDRILEEFAWANVTREEVETAVKAAYAEDKVFKHDVQQEGLKALAYMKEHDCRGIVLAGRPYHIDPEINHGIPETICALGMVVLSEDSICELQPGEKLDLTDFLSEGEEDPRKKNANGFRHVDDRKVTVNRMPLRVTNQWAYHS
;
A
#
# COMPACT_ATOMS: atom_id res chain seq x y z
N MET A 1 -17.85 -25.97 6.41
CA MET A 1 -18.34 -24.60 6.08
C MET A 1 -17.56 -23.96 4.96
N GLY A 2 -16.22 -24.09 4.91
CA GLY A 2 -15.37 -23.47 3.85
C GLY A 2 -15.66 -23.97 2.41
N ALA A 3 -15.81 -25.26 2.18
CA ALA A 3 -16.06 -25.80 0.86
C ALA A 3 -17.43 -25.38 0.27
N PHE A 4 -18.45 -25.27 1.14
CA PHE A 4 -19.77 -24.79 0.71
C PHE A 4 -19.75 -23.30 0.38
N GLY A 5 -19.02 -22.49 1.15
CA GLY A 5 -18.82 -21.07 0.85
C GLY A 5 -18.08 -20.85 -0.48
N ALA A 6 -17.02 -21.61 -0.73
CA ALA A 6 -16.27 -21.56 -1.98
C ALA A 6 -17.13 -21.95 -3.20
N ALA A 7 -17.99 -22.98 -3.06
CA ALA A 7 -18.90 -23.39 -4.11
C ALA A 7 -19.98 -22.35 -4.39
N LEU A 8 -20.50 -21.68 -3.35
CA LEU A 8 -21.47 -20.58 -3.50
C LEU A 8 -20.83 -19.36 -4.20
N THR A 9 -19.62 -19.00 -3.82
CA THR A 9 -18.88 -17.87 -4.44
C THR A 9 -18.56 -18.19 -5.90
N ALA A 10 -18.11 -19.40 -6.21
CA ALA A 10 -17.89 -19.83 -7.57
C ALA A 10 -19.19 -19.78 -8.40
N ARG A 11 -20.32 -20.27 -7.84
CA ARG A 11 -21.62 -20.21 -8.51
C ARG A 11 -22.08 -18.77 -8.77
N MET A 12 -21.91 -17.87 -7.82
CA MET A 12 -22.26 -16.45 -8.00
C MET A 12 -21.38 -15.81 -9.09
N HIS A 13 -20.10 -16.16 -9.13
CA HIS A 13 -19.18 -15.65 -10.14
C HIS A 13 -19.57 -16.11 -11.56
N TYR A 14 -19.91 -17.39 -11.71
CA TYR A 14 -20.39 -17.93 -12.97
C TYR A 14 -21.73 -17.33 -13.40
N GLN A 15 -22.64 -17.02 -12.49
CA GLN A 15 -23.90 -16.35 -12.80
C GLN A 15 -23.70 -14.91 -13.25
N ASP A 16 -22.84 -14.15 -12.59
CA ASP A 16 -22.48 -12.78 -12.97
C ASP A 16 -21.81 -12.73 -14.36
N GLU A 17 -20.93 -13.70 -14.70
CA GLU A 17 -20.32 -13.78 -16.02
C GLU A 17 -21.34 -14.14 -17.12
N ALA A 18 -22.30 -15.01 -16.81
CA ALA A 18 -23.35 -15.40 -17.77
C ALA A 18 -24.33 -14.26 -18.09
N ASP A 19 -24.62 -13.39 -17.11
CA ASP A 19 -25.51 -12.24 -17.28
C ASP A 19 -24.88 -11.10 -18.13
N HIS A 20 -23.55 -11.13 -18.33
CA HIS A 20 -22.81 -10.14 -19.11
C HIS A 20 -22.36 -10.62 -20.50
N LEU A 21 -22.68 -11.86 -20.88
CA LEU A 21 -22.36 -12.41 -22.20
C LEU A 21 -23.57 -12.31 -23.13
N ASP A 22 -23.37 -11.63 -24.26
CA ASP A 22 -24.33 -11.70 -25.39
C ASP A 22 -24.35 -13.13 -25.94
N VAL A 23 -25.28 -13.94 -25.47
CA VAL A 23 -25.44 -15.33 -25.90
C VAL A 23 -26.13 -15.35 -27.26
N VAL A 24 -25.36 -15.64 -28.30
CA VAL A 24 -25.93 -15.96 -29.62
C VAL A 24 -26.40 -17.42 -29.59
N VAL A 25 -27.69 -17.62 -29.35
CA VAL A 25 -28.31 -18.94 -29.43
C VAL A 25 -28.58 -19.26 -30.89
N LYS A 26 -27.87 -20.22 -31.48
CA LYS A 26 -28.29 -20.82 -32.77
C LYS A 26 -29.41 -21.82 -32.49
N ALA A 27 -30.55 -21.60 -33.16
CA ALA A 27 -31.81 -22.30 -32.90
C ALA A 27 -31.90 -23.69 -33.58
N ASP A 28 -30.84 -24.26 -34.13
CA ASP A 28 -30.84 -25.56 -34.76
C ASP A 28 -29.73 -26.47 -34.20
N GLY A 29 -30.13 -27.59 -33.69
CA GLY A 29 -29.26 -28.58 -33.03
C GLY A 29 -28.38 -29.37 -34.01
N SER A 30 -27.61 -28.71 -34.86
CA SER A 30 -26.64 -29.36 -35.74
C SER A 30 -25.23 -29.21 -35.23
N GLU A 31 -24.60 -30.33 -34.83
CA GLU A 31 -23.18 -30.43 -34.53
C GLU A 31 -22.34 -30.31 -35.81
N GLU A 32 -21.55 -29.25 -35.96
CA GLU A 32 -20.46 -29.23 -36.93
C GLU A 32 -19.14 -29.69 -36.25
N GLN A 33 -18.70 -30.87 -36.65
CA GLN A 33 -17.37 -31.35 -36.34
C GLN A 33 -16.38 -30.59 -37.23
N SER A 34 -15.48 -29.81 -36.65
CA SER A 34 -14.34 -29.24 -37.37
C SER A 34 -13.20 -30.23 -37.39
N GLU A 35 -12.89 -30.75 -38.59
CA GLU A 35 -11.73 -31.58 -38.86
C GLU A 35 -10.42 -30.79 -38.60
N ALA A 36 -9.53 -31.38 -37.83
CA ALA A 36 -8.20 -30.85 -37.56
C ALA A 36 -7.22 -31.17 -38.70
N GLU A 37 -6.63 -30.18 -39.33
CA GLU A 37 -5.52 -30.34 -40.27
C GLU A 37 -4.20 -30.64 -39.50
N PRO A 38 -3.33 -31.49 -40.08
CA PRO A 38 -2.09 -31.93 -39.41
C PRO A 38 -0.98 -30.88 -39.50
N ALA A 39 -0.23 -30.77 -38.41
CA ALA A 39 0.89 -29.85 -38.25
C ALA A 39 2.09 -30.16 -39.17
N PRO A 40 2.77 -29.14 -39.73
CA PRO A 40 4.04 -29.32 -40.44
C PRO A 40 5.26 -29.32 -39.48
N LYS A 41 6.17 -30.23 -39.72
CA LYS A 41 7.47 -30.34 -39.06
C LYS A 41 8.48 -29.32 -39.59
N SER A 42 9.36 -28.89 -38.71
CA SER A 42 10.73 -28.39 -38.89
C SER A 42 11.04 -26.90 -38.72
N GLY A 43 11.84 -26.62 -37.70
CA GLY A 43 13.08 -25.85 -37.67
C GLY A 43 13.04 -24.29 -37.59
N PRO A 44 14.04 -23.68 -36.94
CA PRO A 44 13.89 -22.39 -36.32
C PRO A 44 14.32 -21.21 -37.21
N LYS A 45 13.53 -20.14 -37.27
CA LYS A 45 14.00 -18.80 -37.60
C LYS A 45 13.18 -17.77 -36.82
N ALA A 46 13.93 -16.88 -36.12
CA ALA A 46 13.35 -15.76 -35.41
C ALA A 46 12.58 -14.84 -36.37
N ALA A 47 11.31 -14.57 -36.05
CA ALA A 47 10.50 -13.57 -36.68
C ALA A 47 9.61 -12.89 -35.66
N ALA A 48 9.48 -11.58 -35.81
CA ALA A 48 8.82 -10.63 -34.93
C ALA A 48 7.40 -11.03 -34.57
N PHE A 49 7.11 -11.10 -33.28
CA PHE A 49 5.76 -11.33 -32.73
C PHE A 49 4.87 -10.13 -33.00
N LYS A 50 3.90 -10.28 -33.91
CA LYS A 50 2.70 -9.46 -33.96
C LYS A 50 1.88 -9.80 -32.69
N LYS A 51 1.50 -8.76 -31.93
CA LYS A 51 0.53 -8.88 -30.84
C LYS A 51 -0.81 -9.33 -31.42
N THR A 52 -1.15 -10.59 -31.23
CA THR A 52 -2.54 -11.06 -31.34
C THR A 52 -3.17 -10.88 -29.96
N GLU A 53 -4.27 -10.15 -29.89
CA GLU A 53 -5.12 -10.12 -28.68
C GLU A 53 -5.53 -11.56 -28.35
N PRO A 54 -5.58 -11.93 -27.05
CA PRO A 54 -6.08 -13.23 -26.66
C PRO A 54 -7.56 -13.33 -27.09
N ALA A 55 -7.90 -14.37 -27.84
CA ALA A 55 -9.27 -14.69 -28.17
C ALA A 55 -10.09 -14.79 -26.86
N LYS A 56 -11.25 -14.14 -26.81
CA LYS A 56 -12.19 -14.33 -25.70
C LYS A 56 -12.52 -15.82 -25.60
N PRO A 57 -12.56 -16.39 -24.39
CA PRO A 57 -12.93 -17.80 -24.25
C PRO A 57 -14.34 -18.00 -24.79
N GLU A 58 -14.49 -18.95 -25.72
CA GLU A 58 -15.80 -19.38 -26.20
C GLU A 58 -16.52 -20.08 -25.06
N VAL A 59 -17.65 -19.54 -24.63
CA VAL A 59 -18.49 -20.14 -23.60
C VAL A 59 -19.45 -21.12 -24.28
N HIS A 60 -19.22 -22.42 -24.09
CA HIS A 60 -20.14 -23.44 -24.55
C HIS A 60 -21.35 -23.51 -23.62
N VAL A 61 -22.53 -23.25 -24.15
CA VAL A 61 -23.79 -23.34 -23.42
C VAL A 61 -24.50 -24.65 -23.80
N VAL A 62 -24.81 -25.45 -22.77
CA VAL A 62 -25.60 -26.67 -22.94
C VAL A 62 -27.02 -26.42 -22.41
N VAL A 63 -28.03 -26.75 -23.21
CA VAL A 63 -29.46 -26.62 -22.81
C VAL A 63 -29.92 -27.97 -22.28
N VAL A 64 -30.26 -28.03 -21.00
CA VAL A 64 -30.85 -29.19 -20.35
C VAL A 64 -32.25 -28.79 -19.83
N ASP A 65 -33.27 -29.54 -20.21
CA ASP A 65 -34.68 -29.29 -19.85
C ASP A 65 -35.18 -27.87 -20.13
N GLY A 66 -34.66 -27.24 -21.22
CA GLY A 66 -35.03 -25.89 -21.63
C GLY A 66 -34.34 -24.76 -20.87
N VAL A 67 -33.40 -25.10 -20.00
CA VAL A 67 -32.59 -24.13 -19.25
C VAL A 67 -31.18 -24.14 -19.82
N ALA A 68 -30.67 -22.95 -20.15
CA ALA A 68 -29.28 -22.77 -20.60
C ALA A 68 -28.33 -22.90 -19.42
N HIS A 69 -27.37 -23.81 -19.51
CA HIS A 69 -26.30 -24.01 -18.55
C HIS A 69 -24.94 -23.79 -19.20
N THR A 70 -24.04 -23.15 -18.52
CA THR A 70 -22.62 -23.09 -18.97
C THR A 70 -22.02 -24.49 -18.88
N ALA A 71 -21.39 -24.95 -19.94
CA ALA A 71 -20.70 -26.24 -19.92
C ALA A 71 -19.62 -26.23 -18.83
N SER A 72 -19.54 -27.33 -18.07
CA SER A 72 -18.51 -27.48 -17.05
C SER A 72 -17.13 -27.51 -17.71
N SER A 73 -16.16 -26.79 -17.13
CA SER A 73 -14.75 -26.87 -17.53
C SER A 73 -14.03 -28.11 -16.97
N ILE A 74 -14.75 -28.98 -16.25
CA ILE A 74 -14.21 -30.25 -15.74
C ILE A 74 -13.98 -31.19 -16.90
N LEU A 75 -12.75 -31.64 -17.05
CA LEU A 75 -12.37 -32.64 -18.06
C LEU A 75 -13.04 -33.97 -17.74
N THR A 76 -13.66 -34.60 -18.76
CA THR A 76 -14.31 -35.90 -18.64
C THR A 76 -13.94 -36.80 -19.83
N GLY A 77 -14.08 -38.14 -19.67
CA GLY A 77 -13.84 -39.09 -20.73
C GLY A 77 -12.44 -39.01 -21.34
N GLU A 78 -12.34 -39.04 -22.64
CA GLU A 78 -11.07 -39.05 -23.40
C GLU A 78 -10.18 -37.82 -23.09
N ALA A 79 -10.77 -36.66 -22.81
CA ALA A 79 -10.02 -35.46 -22.46
C ALA A 79 -9.27 -35.63 -21.11
N LEU A 80 -9.88 -36.34 -20.17
CA LEU A 80 -9.24 -36.70 -18.90
C LEU A 80 -8.17 -37.78 -19.10
N ASP A 81 -8.43 -38.81 -19.90
CA ASP A 81 -7.50 -39.91 -20.17
C ASP A 81 -6.26 -39.44 -20.93
N ASN A 82 -6.40 -38.43 -21.79
CA ASN A 82 -5.29 -37.84 -22.56
C ASN A 82 -4.57 -36.69 -21.79
N MET A 83 -5.02 -36.34 -20.62
CA MET A 83 -4.37 -35.30 -19.83
C MET A 83 -3.02 -35.78 -19.31
N SER A 84 -1.97 -35.04 -19.62
CA SER A 84 -0.65 -35.28 -19.07
C SER A 84 -0.17 -34.04 -18.29
N MET A 85 0.72 -34.29 -17.32
CA MET A 85 1.30 -33.22 -16.52
C MET A 85 2.80 -33.50 -16.30
N THR A 86 3.56 -32.43 -16.22
CA THR A 86 4.96 -32.44 -15.80
C THR A 86 5.10 -31.66 -14.50
N THR A 87 5.94 -32.14 -13.61
CA THR A 87 6.15 -31.49 -12.30
C THR A 87 7.62 -31.14 -12.17
N GLU A 88 7.87 -29.85 -11.88
CA GLU A 88 9.20 -29.32 -11.61
C GLU A 88 9.26 -28.76 -10.17
N ARG A 89 10.44 -28.81 -9.57
CA ARG A 89 10.70 -28.21 -8.27
C ARG A 89 11.61 -27.01 -8.43
N ASP A 90 11.22 -25.88 -7.81
CA ASP A 90 11.99 -24.64 -7.82
C ASP A 90 11.97 -24.02 -6.41
N VAL A 91 12.80 -23.00 -6.21
CA VAL A 91 12.84 -22.21 -4.98
C VAL A 91 12.45 -20.78 -5.31
N CYS A 92 11.42 -20.28 -4.64
CA CYS A 92 11.01 -18.89 -4.79
C CYS A 92 12.13 -17.95 -4.32
N LYS A 93 12.53 -17.01 -5.21
CA LYS A 93 13.61 -16.03 -4.95
C LYS A 93 13.07 -14.64 -4.66
N LEU A 94 11.76 -14.51 -4.44
CA LEU A 94 11.11 -13.21 -4.28
C LEU A 94 11.22 -12.61 -2.85
N CYS A 95 11.53 -13.46 -1.87
CA CYS A 95 11.80 -13.06 -0.49
C CYS A 95 12.63 -14.17 0.18
N GLN A 96 13.09 -13.92 1.41
CA GLN A 96 13.96 -14.87 2.13
C GLN A 96 13.26 -16.14 2.64
N ASN A 97 11.94 -16.24 2.54
CA ASN A 97 11.25 -17.49 2.86
C ASN A 97 11.71 -18.67 2.00
N HIS A 98 12.33 -18.37 0.83
CA HIS A 98 12.86 -19.40 -0.09
C HIS A 98 11.92 -20.60 -0.22
N CYS A 99 10.60 -20.31 -0.40
CA CYS A 99 9.58 -21.34 -0.48
C CYS A 99 9.96 -22.39 -1.52
N LYS A 100 9.91 -23.65 -1.13
CA LYS A 100 10.11 -24.78 -2.06
C LYS A 100 8.83 -24.92 -2.87
N LEU A 101 8.89 -24.51 -4.14
CA LEU A 101 7.76 -24.55 -5.06
C LEU A 101 7.71 -25.89 -5.78
N THR A 102 6.51 -26.38 -5.98
CA THR A 102 6.21 -27.47 -6.91
C THR A 102 5.36 -26.87 -8.03
N ILE A 103 5.89 -26.87 -9.25
CA ILE A 103 5.25 -26.29 -10.43
C ILE A 103 4.76 -27.45 -11.28
N THR A 104 3.44 -27.59 -11.42
CA THR A 104 2.81 -28.56 -12.30
C THR A 104 2.37 -27.86 -13.57
N THR A 105 2.84 -28.33 -14.72
CA THR A 105 2.42 -27.86 -16.04
C THR A 105 1.59 -28.95 -16.70
N PHE A 106 0.38 -28.61 -17.09
CA PHE A 106 -0.55 -29.52 -17.75
C PHE A 106 -0.40 -29.50 -19.29
N SER A 107 -0.93 -30.51 -19.96
CA SER A 107 -0.86 -30.64 -21.42
C SER A 107 -1.51 -29.50 -22.20
N ASP A 108 -2.44 -28.79 -21.60
CA ASP A 108 -3.08 -27.55 -22.14
C ASP A 108 -2.21 -26.28 -21.97
N GLY A 109 -1.05 -26.40 -21.33
CA GLY A 109 -0.14 -25.30 -21.04
C GLY A 109 -0.48 -24.53 -19.78
N SER A 110 -1.54 -24.88 -19.07
CA SER A 110 -1.87 -24.30 -17.78
C SER A 110 -0.85 -24.71 -16.71
N ARG A 111 -0.61 -23.82 -15.73
CA ARG A 111 0.38 -24.06 -14.68
C ARG A 111 -0.27 -23.91 -13.32
N PHE A 112 0.05 -24.82 -12.43
CA PHE A 112 -0.35 -24.78 -11.04
C PHE A 112 0.88 -24.81 -10.14
N VAL A 113 0.99 -23.84 -9.22
CA VAL A 113 2.12 -23.71 -8.31
C VAL A 113 1.67 -23.96 -6.88
N THR A 114 2.37 -24.86 -6.18
CA THR A 114 2.13 -25.17 -4.78
C THR A 114 3.40 -24.99 -3.95
N GLY A 115 3.27 -24.96 -2.62
CA GLY A 115 4.40 -24.75 -1.70
C GLY A 115 4.73 -23.29 -1.45
N ASN A 116 4.08 -22.36 -2.16
CA ASN A 116 4.17 -20.93 -1.89
C ASN A 116 3.46 -20.56 -0.57
N ARG A 117 4.06 -19.68 0.21
CA ARG A 117 3.46 -19.14 1.45
C ARG A 117 2.70 -17.83 1.22
N CYS A 118 2.79 -17.28 0.01
CA CYS A 118 2.07 -16.07 -0.41
C CYS A 118 1.83 -16.10 -1.91
N GLU A 119 0.88 -15.31 -2.40
CA GLU A 119 0.53 -15.23 -3.83
C GLU A 119 1.69 -14.81 -4.76
N ARG A 120 2.71 -14.12 -4.23
CA ARG A 120 3.88 -13.72 -5.00
C ARG A 120 4.69 -14.89 -5.54
N GLY A 121 4.68 -16.03 -4.85
CA GLY A 121 5.38 -17.25 -5.29
C GLY A 121 4.59 -18.11 -6.27
N GLY A 122 3.28 -17.89 -6.37
CA GLY A 122 2.39 -18.68 -7.24
C GLY A 122 2.41 -18.27 -8.70
N ASP A 123 2.79 -17.03 -9.01
CA ASP A 123 2.67 -16.49 -10.37
C ASP A 123 3.98 -15.84 -10.84
N ALA A 124 4.72 -16.52 -11.71
CA ALA A 124 6.01 -16.05 -12.22
C ALA A 124 5.92 -14.86 -13.19
N LYS A 125 4.73 -14.48 -13.64
CA LYS A 125 4.49 -13.38 -14.57
C LYS A 125 3.27 -12.59 -14.16
N LYS A 126 3.32 -11.89 -13.00
CA LYS A 126 2.33 -10.84 -12.74
C LYS A 126 2.50 -9.76 -13.81
N LYS A 127 1.58 -9.71 -14.76
CA LYS A 127 1.40 -8.50 -15.57
C LYS A 127 1.12 -7.37 -14.60
N ARG A 128 1.95 -6.33 -14.62
CA ARG A 128 1.63 -5.10 -13.90
C ARG A 128 0.28 -4.64 -14.42
N SER A 129 -0.69 -4.56 -13.54
CA SER A 129 -1.99 -4.00 -13.87
C SER A 129 -1.86 -2.48 -13.92
N ASP A 130 -2.50 -1.85 -14.91
CA ASP A 130 -2.58 -0.39 -15.00
C ASP A 130 -3.76 0.17 -14.16
N ARG A 131 -4.42 -0.68 -13.37
CA ARG A 131 -5.52 -0.27 -12.49
C ARG A 131 -5.00 0.64 -11.38
N PRO A 132 -5.74 1.70 -10.99
CA PRO A 132 -5.39 2.54 -9.87
C PRO A 132 -5.21 1.74 -8.58
N ASN A 133 -4.11 2.02 -7.87
CA ASN A 133 -3.76 1.39 -6.60
C ASN A 133 -3.41 2.48 -5.59
N LEU A 134 -4.36 2.81 -4.72
CA LEU A 134 -4.21 3.90 -3.74
C LEU A 134 -3.21 3.55 -2.63
N TYR A 135 -2.97 2.27 -2.34
CA TYR A 135 -1.92 1.84 -1.41
C TYR A 135 -0.52 2.18 -1.94
N ASP A 136 -0.25 1.87 -3.22
CA ASP A 136 1.01 2.23 -3.88
C ASP A 136 1.18 3.75 -4.00
N TYR A 137 0.09 4.47 -4.35
CA TYR A 137 0.09 5.93 -4.41
C TYR A 137 0.41 6.54 -3.04
N LYS A 138 -0.35 6.16 -2.00
CA LYS A 138 -0.18 6.67 -0.63
C LYS A 138 1.23 6.40 -0.10
N TYR A 139 1.76 5.19 -0.30
CA TYR A 139 3.15 4.85 0.05
C TYR A 139 4.15 5.79 -0.62
N LYS A 140 4.04 5.98 -1.92
CA LYS A 140 4.93 6.88 -2.68
C LYS A 140 4.77 8.32 -2.22
N ARG A 141 3.56 8.82 -2.04
CA ARG A 141 3.29 10.20 -1.61
C ARG A 141 3.79 10.46 -0.19
N CYS A 142 3.56 9.54 0.73
CA CYS A 142 3.99 9.65 2.12
C CYS A 142 5.51 9.85 2.27
N PHE A 143 6.31 9.23 1.41
CA PHE A 143 7.77 9.27 1.50
C PHE A 143 8.46 10.02 0.35
N ALA A 144 7.72 10.78 -0.45
CA ALA A 144 8.25 11.50 -1.62
C ALA A 144 8.92 12.83 -1.27
N TYR A 145 9.67 12.87 -0.19
CA TYR A 145 10.34 14.07 0.28
C TYR A 145 11.85 14.01 0.02
N ARG A 146 12.43 15.15 -0.36
CA ARG A 146 13.85 15.28 -0.61
C ARG A 146 14.55 15.92 0.58
N ARG A 147 15.47 15.22 1.20
CA ARG A 147 16.27 15.73 2.32
C ARG A 147 17.06 16.97 1.96
N LEU A 148 17.32 17.83 2.92
CA LEU A 148 18.21 18.97 2.75
C LEU A 148 19.60 18.53 2.30
N THR A 149 20.27 19.41 1.54
CA THR A 149 21.69 19.24 1.26
C THR A 149 22.52 19.52 2.53
N ASP A 150 23.75 19.03 2.60
CA ASP A 150 24.62 19.26 3.75
C ASP A 150 24.83 20.76 4.02
N LYS A 151 24.89 21.57 2.96
CA LYS A 151 25.03 23.03 3.04
C LYS A 151 23.79 23.70 3.64
N ALA A 152 22.59 23.17 3.37
CA ALA A 152 21.32 23.71 3.87
C ALA A 152 20.95 23.19 5.24
N ALA A 153 21.54 22.08 5.68
CA ALA A 153 21.32 21.47 6.98
C ALA A 153 22.15 22.16 8.06
N THR A 154 21.61 23.22 8.64
CA THR A 154 22.29 24.03 9.66
C THR A 154 22.43 23.35 11.01
N ARG A 155 21.59 22.32 11.27
CA ARG A 155 21.50 21.59 12.56
C ARG A 155 21.89 20.11 12.46
N GLY A 156 22.53 19.71 11.37
CA GLY A 156 23.03 18.35 11.18
C GLY A 156 21.98 17.35 10.71
N GLU A 157 22.27 16.08 10.89
CA GLU A 157 21.44 14.98 10.41
C GLU A 157 20.62 14.35 11.53
N ILE A 158 19.36 13.97 11.22
CA ILE A 158 18.46 13.28 12.12
C ILE A 158 17.79 12.12 11.38
N GLY A 159 17.79 10.93 11.98
CA GLY A 159 17.20 9.73 11.42
C GLY A 159 15.78 9.50 11.90
N ILE A 160 14.92 9.02 11.00
CA ILE A 160 13.56 8.58 11.32
C ILE A 160 13.40 7.13 10.85
N PRO A 161 12.95 6.19 11.71
CA PRO A 161 12.61 4.84 11.26
C PRO A 161 11.32 4.87 10.42
N ARG A 162 11.32 4.17 9.29
CA ARG A 162 10.13 4.01 8.44
C ARG A 162 9.26 2.90 9.02
N ALA A 163 8.51 3.19 10.07
CA ALA A 163 7.75 2.17 10.77
C ALA A 163 6.51 2.74 11.45
N LEU A 164 5.50 1.90 11.63
CA LEU A 164 4.27 2.16 12.37
C LEU A 164 3.60 3.49 11.96
N ASN A 165 3.45 4.43 12.89
CA ASN A 165 2.79 5.72 12.64
C ASN A 165 3.52 6.62 11.62
N MET A 166 4.76 6.33 11.26
CA MET A 166 5.45 7.07 10.20
C MET A 166 4.83 6.87 8.81
N TYR A 167 3.98 5.88 8.62
CA TYR A 167 3.22 5.70 7.39
C TYR A 167 2.03 6.66 7.23
N GLU A 168 1.75 7.47 8.24
CA GLU A 168 0.82 8.60 8.17
C GLU A 168 1.47 9.92 8.58
N ASN A 169 2.28 9.94 9.64
CA ASN A 169 2.81 11.16 10.24
C ASN A 169 4.17 11.61 9.68
N TYR A 170 4.79 10.84 8.76
CA TYR A 170 6.08 11.23 8.18
C TYR A 170 6.04 12.59 7.45
N PRO A 171 5.00 12.96 6.67
CA PRO A 171 4.90 14.27 6.08
C PRO A 171 5.01 15.42 7.10
N PHE A 172 4.34 15.29 8.23
CA PHE A 172 4.41 16.22 9.34
C PHE A 172 5.82 16.33 9.92
N TRP A 173 6.39 15.21 10.35
CA TRP A 173 7.70 15.18 11.00
C TRP A 173 8.84 15.59 10.06
N PHE A 174 8.79 15.17 8.82
CA PHE A 174 9.77 15.58 7.81
C PHE A 174 9.75 17.09 7.64
N THR A 175 8.58 17.69 7.49
CA THR A 175 8.42 19.13 7.26
C THR A 175 8.88 19.93 8.49
N LEU A 176 8.47 19.51 9.68
CA LEU A 176 8.90 20.12 10.94
C LEU A 176 10.44 20.14 11.06
N LEU A 177 11.05 18.99 10.93
CA LEU A 177 12.50 18.85 11.12
C LEU A 177 13.31 19.57 10.04
N THR A 178 12.86 19.53 8.79
CA THR A 178 13.57 20.23 7.70
C THR A 178 13.41 21.75 7.81
N THR A 179 12.26 22.23 8.26
CA THR A 179 12.05 23.67 8.53
C THR A 179 12.93 24.14 9.67
N LEU A 180 13.15 23.30 10.70
CA LEU A 180 14.12 23.56 11.77
C LEU A 180 15.58 23.42 11.31
N GLY A 181 15.86 23.07 10.05
CA GLY A 181 17.21 23.00 9.50
C GLY A 181 17.92 21.65 9.68
N PHE A 182 17.22 20.58 9.99
CA PHE A 182 17.79 19.22 10.04
C PHE A 182 17.74 18.54 8.66
N LYS A 183 18.80 17.80 8.34
CA LYS A 183 18.81 16.86 7.21
C LYS A 183 18.18 15.54 7.66
N VAL A 184 16.95 15.29 7.24
CA VAL A 184 16.22 14.08 7.63
C VAL A 184 16.68 12.88 6.81
N MET A 185 17.13 11.83 7.50
CA MET A 185 17.40 10.52 6.91
C MET A 185 16.30 9.54 7.33
N ILE A 186 15.48 9.10 6.39
CA ILE A 186 14.53 8.00 6.63
C ILE A 186 15.24 6.66 6.36
N SER A 187 14.97 5.66 7.19
CA SER A 187 15.50 4.31 6.98
C SER A 187 15.04 3.67 5.65
N GLY A 188 15.72 2.64 5.21
CA GLY A 188 15.43 1.92 3.97
C GLY A 188 13.99 1.41 3.89
N ARG A 189 13.64 0.79 2.77
CA ARG A 189 12.35 0.10 2.65
C ARG A 189 12.35 -1.15 3.51
N SER A 190 11.19 -1.49 4.06
CA SER A 190 11.02 -2.74 4.79
C SER A 190 11.30 -3.94 3.89
N SER A 191 11.97 -4.92 4.46
CA SER A 191 12.23 -6.22 3.85
C SER A 191 12.48 -7.24 4.96
N HIS A 192 12.39 -8.51 4.63
CA HIS A 192 12.73 -9.57 5.58
C HIS A 192 14.19 -9.49 6.04
N GLU A 193 15.10 -9.13 5.14
CA GLU A 193 16.53 -8.91 5.49
C GLU A 193 16.68 -7.81 6.53
N LEU A 194 15.96 -6.70 6.36
CA LEU A 194 15.97 -5.63 7.34
C LEU A 194 15.39 -6.11 8.69
N PHE A 195 14.31 -6.89 8.68
CA PHE A 195 13.77 -7.51 9.89
C PHE A 195 14.81 -8.37 10.62
N GLU A 196 15.52 -9.23 9.90
CA GLU A 196 16.55 -10.11 10.48
C GLU A 196 17.66 -9.34 11.17
N THR A 197 18.05 -8.15 10.68
CA THR A 197 19.09 -7.33 11.32
C THR A 197 18.71 -6.84 12.72
N GLY A 198 17.41 -6.76 13.03
CA GLY A 198 16.92 -6.29 14.33
C GLY A 198 16.39 -7.38 15.25
N ILE A 199 16.41 -8.65 14.82
CA ILE A 199 15.68 -9.74 15.49
C ILE A 199 16.14 -9.98 16.94
N GLU A 200 17.42 -9.81 17.24
CA GLU A 200 18.01 -10.08 18.57
C GLU A 200 17.52 -9.09 19.64
N SER A 201 17.09 -7.89 19.23
CA SER A 201 16.60 -6.86 20.16
C SER A 201 15.09 -6.90 20.39
N ILE A 202 14.35 -7.82 19.72
CA ILE A 202 12.90 -7.95 19.87
C ILE A 202 12.58 -8.56 21.23
N ALA A 203 11.91 -7.77 22.08
CA ALA A 203 11.61 -8.17 23.46
C ALA A 203 10.57 -9.28 23.60
N SER A 204 9.70 -9.49 22.61
CA SER A 204 8.60 -10.46 22.68
C SER A 204 8.28 -11.04 21.31
N GLU A 205 8.14 -12.35 21.23
CA GLU A 205 7.69 -13.06 20.03
C GLU A 205 6.24 -12.75 19.66
N ASN A 206 5.42 -12.39 20.64
CA ASN A 206 3.99 -12.14 20.46
C ASN A 206 3.66 -10.75 19.90
N ILE A 207 4.66 -9.87 19.77
CA ILE A 207 4.42 -8.55 19.17
C ILE A 207 4.13 -8.67 17.68
N CYS A 208 3.30 -7.77 17.14
CA CYS A 208 2.95 -7.78 15.72
C CYS A 208 4.17 -7.54 14.81
N TYR A 209 4.14 -8.10 13.61
CA TYR A 209 5.24 -7.99 12.65
C TYR A 209 5.63 -6.54 12.29
N PRO A 210 4.67 -5.60 12.09
CA PRO A 210 5.00 -4.19 11.86
C PRO A 210 5.85 -3.57 12.97
N ALA A 211 5.61 -3.94 14.23
CA ALA A 211 6.41 -3.48 15.36
C ALA A 211 7.81 -4.13 15.37
N LYS A 212 7.91 -5.41 15.03
CA LYS A 212 9.20 -6.11 14.92
C LYS A 212 10.11 -5.45 13.88
N LEU A 213 9.57 -4.96 12.78
CA LEU A 213 10.33 -4.25 11.73
C LEU A 213 11.03 -2.99 12.25
N VAL A 214 10.50 -2.34 13.30
CA VAL A 214 11.09 -1.12 13.87
C VAL A 214 12.55 -1.35 14.27
N HIS A 215 12.86 -2.48 14.90
CA HIS A 215 14.21 -2.83 15.33
C HIS A 215 15.19 -2.84 14.16
N GLY A 216 14.81 -3.47 13.04
CA GLY A 216 15.61 -3.46 11.82
C GLY A 216 15.80 -2.06 11.23
N HIS A 217 14.74 -1.23 11.26
CA HIS A 217 14.82 0.15 10.78
C HIS A 217 15.77 1.01 11.62
N ILE A 218 15.75 0.87 12.94
CA ILE A 218 16.69 1.55 13.85
C ILE A 218 18.10 1.06 13.60
N LYS A 219 18.31 -0.25 13.53
CA LYS A 219 19.62 -0.85 13.24
C LYS A 219 20.18 -0.32 11.92
N TRP A 220 19.36 -0.26 10.89
CA TRP A 220 19.76 0.29 9.59
C TRP A 220 20.26 1.75 9.69
N LEU A 221 19.59 2.60 10.49
CA LEU A 221 20.01 3.99 10.70
C LEU A 221 21.37 4.05 11.43
N LEU A 222 21.55 3.24 12.45
CA LEU A 222 22.82 3.15 13.19
C LEU A 222 23.96 2.67 12.29
N ASP A 223 23.73 1.65 11.45
CA ASP A 223 24.71 1.12 10.50
C ASP A 223 25.07 2.15 9.40
N LYS A 224 24.19 3.11 9.11
CA LYS A 224 24.48 4.27 8.24
C LYS A 224 25.23 5.39 8.94
N GLY A 225 25.54 5.23 10.23
CA GLY A 225 26.28 6.20 11.03
C GLY A 225 25.44 7.36 11.57
N VAL A 226 24.11 7.26 11.49
CA VAL A 226 23.21 8.29 12.03
C VAL A 226 23.33 8.30 13.56
N LYS A 227 23.64 9.46 14.12
CA LYS A 227 23.87 9.61 15.56
C LYS A 227 22.68 10.20 16.33
N THR A 228 21.78 10.89 15.64
CA THR A 228 20.55 11.39 16.25
C THR A 228 19.37 10.71 15.59
N ILE A 229 18.59 9.96 16.36
CA ILE A 229 17.42 9.23 15.88
C ILE A 229 16.19 9.77 16.59
N PHE A 230 15.20 10.18 15.81
CA PHE A 230 13.93 10.69 16.29
C PHE A 230 12.82 9.68 15.97
N TYR A 231 12.24 9.14 17.02
CA TYR A 231 11.11 8.21 16.92
C TYR A 231 10.10 8.53 18.04
N PRO A 232 9.17 9.47 17.80
CA PRO A 232 8.25 9.97 18.81
C PRO A 232 7.19 8.95 19.20
N CYS A 233 6.77 9.00 20.45
CA CYS A 233 5.56 8.38 20.97
C CYS A 233 4.36 9.26 20.67
N VAL A 234 3.47 8.83 19.79
CA VAL A 234 2.23 9.53 19.48
C VAL A 234 1.07 8.72 20.03
N SER A 235 0.47 9.20 21.11
CA SER A 235 -0.64 8.50 21.77
C SER A 235 -2.00 8.94 21.26
N TYR A 236 -2.12 10.17 20.80
CA TYR A 236 -3.38 10.77 20.39
C TYR A 236 -3.21 11.55 19.08
N GLU A 237 -4.05 11.25 18.12
CA GLU A 237 -4.05 11.84 16.78
C GLU A 237 -5.06 13.01 16.68
N GLU A 238 -4.90 13.80 15.63
CA GLU A 238 -5.83 14.88 15.29
C GLU A 238 -7.23 14.35 14.97
N ASN A 239 -8.27 15.07 15.31
CA ASN A 239 -9.64 14.74 14.94
C ASN A 239 -9.90 15.11 13.48
N LEU A 240 -9.77 14.14 12.59
CA LEU A 240 -9.96 14.33 11.15
C LEU A 240 -11.41 14.21 10.71
N VAL A 241 -12.19 13.41 11.42
CA VAL A 241 -13.59 13.13 11.05
C VAL A 241 -14.50 13.54 12.20
N PRO A 242 -15.28 14.61 12.04
CA PRO A 242 -16.17 15.10 13.09
C PRO A 242 -17.16 14.01 13.55
N ASN A 243 -17.45 13.99 14.84
CA ASN A 243 -18.38 13.05 15.47
C ASN A 243 -17.96 11.57 15.38
N THR A 244 -16.66 11.29 15.30
CA THR A 244 -16.11 9.94 15.45
C THR A 244 -15.59 9.73 16.86
N ASP A 245 -15.60 8.46 17.28
CA ASP A 245 -15.02 8.01 18.54
C ASP A 245 -13.56 7.61 18.35
N ASN A 246 -12.80 7.64 19.45
CA ASN A 246 -11.47 7.05 19.57
C ASN A 246 -10.41 7.60 18.59
N HIS A 247 -9.61 8.51 19.08
CA HIS A 247 -8.47 9.12 18.38
C HIS A 247 -7.12 8.62 18.91
N TYR A 248 -7.12 7.55 19.73
CA TYR A 248 -5.91 6.96 20.28
C TYR A 248 -5.28 6.00 19.29
N ASN A 249 -3.96 6.06 19.20
CA ASN A 249 -3.18 5.03 18.53
C ASN A 249 -3.23 3.69 19.28
N CYS A 250 -2.93 2.62 18.57
CA CYS A 250 -2.69 1.32 19.18
C CYS A 250 -1.64 1.45 20.31
N PRO A 251 -1.86 0.84 21.49
CA PRO A 251 -0.89 0.92 22.61
C PRO A 251 0.54 0.53 22.23
N VAL A 252 0.69 -0.40 21.28
CA VAL A 252 2.01 -0.77 20.73
C VAL A 252 2.61 0.42 19.98
N VAL A 253 1.88 1.01 19.05
CA VAL A 253 2.36 2.17 18.27
C VAL A 253 2.72 3.33 19.18
N ALA A 254 1.84 3.66 20.12
CA ALA A 254 2.02 4.79 21.03
C ALA A 254 3.27 4.67 21.93
N ASN A 255 3.66 3.45 22.31
CA ASN A 255 4.71 3.24 23.33
C ASN A 255 5.92 2.44 22.81
N TYR A 256 5.90 1.98 21.58
CA TYR A 256 6.98 1.14 21.06
C TYR A 256 8.34 1.83 20.98
N PRO A 257 8.42 3.15 20.76
CA PRO A 257 9.70 3.88 20.88
C PRO A 257 10.42 3.66 22.23
N LEU A 258 9.68 3.59 23.34
CA LEU A 258 10.24 3.27 24.67
C LEU A 258 10.76 1.83 24.73
N VAL A 259 9.99 0.88 24.20
CA VAL A 259 10.37 -0.55 24.18
C VAL A 259 11.67 -0.73 23.42
N VAL A 260 11.80 -0.10 22.25
CA VAL A 260 13.01 -0.13 21.44
C VAL A 260 14.19 0.47 22.19
N GLY A 261 14.04 1.64 22.82
CA GLY A 261 15.07 2.29 23.61
C GLY A 261 15.56 1.44 24.78
N ALA A 262 14.64 0.66 25.39
CA ALA A 262 14.98 -0.25 26.48
C ALA A 262 15.73 -1.53 26.02
N ASN A 263 15.46 -2.01 24.80
CA ASN A 263 15.93 -3.32 24.33
C ASN A 263 17.08 -3.25 23.31
N MET A 264 17.44 -2.07 22.80
CA MET A 264 18.58 -1.87 21.90
C MET A 264 19.73 -1.16 22.64
N PRO A 265 20.76 -1.89 23.08
CA PRO A 265 21.91 -1.31 23.82
C PRO A 265 22.63 -0.21 23.03
N GLU A 266 22.71 -0.35 21.71
CA GLU A 266 23.39 0.57 20.79
C GLU A 266 22.82 2.00 20.87
N LEU A 267 21.54 2.14 21.24
CA LEU A 267 20.90 3.45 21.43
C LEU A 267 21.37 4.19 22.70
N ARG A 268 22.09 3.49 23.58
CA ARG A 268 22.64 4.04 24.81
C ARG A 268 24.18 4.23 24.75
N GLU A 269 24.78 3.95 23.59
CA GLU A 269 26.20 4.18 23.37
C GLU A 269 26.55 5.67 23.35
N ASP A 270 27.78 5.98 23.75
CA ASP A 270 28.30 7.36 23.72
C ASP A 270 28.21 7.96 22.29
N GLY A 271 27.65 9.15 22.22
CA GLY A 271 27.51 9.89 20.97
C GLY A 271 26.23 9.53 20.16
N VAL A 272 25.39 8.60 20.61
CA VAL A 272 24.06 8.36 20.06
C VAL A 272 23.01 9.11 20.87
N ARG A 273 22.15 9.85 20.18
CA ARG A 273 21.01 10.54 20.76
C ARG A 273 19.73 9.88 20.26
N TYR A 274 19.07 9.11 21.09
CA TYR A 274 17.77 8.54 20.79
C TYR A 274 16.66 9.36 21.43
N MET A 275 15.81 9.97 20.60
CA MET A 275 14.72 10.85 21.00
C MET A 275 13.39 10.13 20.78
N HIS A 276 12.65 9.93 21.88
CA HIS A 276 11.35 9.26 21.86
C HIS A 276 10.32 9.99 22.73
N PRO A 277 10.16 11.31 22.54
CA PRO A 277 9.25 12.11 23.34
C PRO A 277 7.78 11.78 23.03
N TYR A 278 6.92 12.05 24.00
CA TYR A 278 5.47 11.97 23.82
C TYR A 278 4.91 13.23 23.18
N PHE A 279 4.10 13.04 22.15
CA PHE A 279 3.36 14.11 21.48
C PHE A 279 1.87 13.80 21.39
N ASN A 280 1.09 14.85 21.41
CA ASN A 280 -0.33 14.85 21.10
C ASN A 280 -0.55 15.75 19.87
N LEU A 281 -0.86 15.16 18.73
CA LEU A 281 -1.02 15.90 17.47
C LEU A 281 -2.30 16.74 17.44
N ALA A 282 -3.29 16.44 18.29
CA ALA A 282 -4.53 17.22 18.37
C ALA A 282 -4.38 18.57 19.11
N ASN A 283 -3.24 18.82 19.79
CA ASN A 283 -3.02 20.03 20.55
C ASN A 283 -1.87 20.86 19.97
N HIS A 284 -2.21 21.80 19.09
CA HIS A 284 -1.24 22.59 18.33
C HIS A 284 -0.42 23.55 19.23
N GLU A 285 -1.04 24.13 20.27
CA GLU A 285 -0.33 25.04 21.19
C GLU A 285 0.70 24.29 22.02
N LEU A 286 0.30 23.15 22.58
CA LEU A 286 1.21 22.30 23.36
C LEU A 286 2.34 21.75 22.49
N MET A 287 2.11 21.55 21.19
CA MET A 287 3.12 21.07 20.24
C MET A 287 4.34 22.01 20.20
N VAL A 288 4.12 23.32 20.15
CA VAL A 288 5.20 24.32 20.13
C VAL A 288 6.07 24.20 21.39
N ASP A 289 5.43 24.16 22.56
CA ASP A 289 6.15 24.07 23.83
C ASP A 289 6.93 22.75 23.96
N ARG A 290 6.32 21.64 23.54
CA ARG A 290 7.00 20.33 23.55
C ARG A 290 8.18 20.26 22.58
N ILE A 291 8.08 20.83 21.38
CA ILE A 291 9.20 20.90 20.45
C ILE A 291 10.34 21.77 21.01
N LEU A 292 10.02 22.92 21.62
CA LEU A 292 11.02 23.77 22.28
C LEU A 292 11.79 23.01 23.37
N GLU A 293 11.07 22.27 24.21
CA GLU A 293 11.66 21.47 25.27
C GLU A 293 12.57 20.35 24.72
N GLU A 294 12.04 19.56 23.80
CA GLU A 294 12.75 18.37 23.27
C GLU A 294 13.93 18.73 22.36
N PHE A 295 13.88 19.89 21.68
CA PHE A 295 14.93 20.37 20.78
C PHE A 295 15.77 21.51 21.36
N ALA A 296 15.70 21.76 22.68
CA ALA A 296 16.51 22.77 23.35
C ALA A 296 18.02 22.60 23.08
N TRP A 297 18.50 21.37 22.98
CA TRP A 297 19.89 21.03 22.65
C TRP A 297 20.34 21.52 21.27
N ALA A 298 19.41 21.79 20.35
CA ALA A 298 19.68 22.27 18.99
C ALA A 298 19.58 23.80 18.87
N ASN A 299 19.39 24.51 19.99
CA ASN A 299 19.27 25.95 20.08
C ASN A 299 18.18 26.52 19.14
N VAL A 300 17.01 25.85 19.10
CA VAL A 300 15.86 26.33 18.36
C VAL A 300 15.19 27.50 19.10
N THR A 301 14.74 28.52 18.37
CA THR A 301 13.98 29.62 18.94
C THR A 301 12.47 29.34 18.88
N ARG A 302 11.68 30.02 19.70
CA ARG A 302 10.22 29.89 19.68
C ARG A 302 9.65 30.25 18.30
N GLU A 303 10.12 31.31 17.67
CA GLU A 303 9.67 31.77 16.36
C GLU A 303 9.95 30.72 15.26
N GLU A 304 11.16 30.09 15.29
CA GLU A 304 11.48 29.00 14.37
C GLU A 304 10.55 27.79 14.58
N VAL A 305 10.27 27.44 15.84
CA VAL A 305 9.41 26.30 16.16
C VAL A 305 7.96 26.58 15.75
N GLU A 306 7.41 27.78 16.04
CA GLU A 306 6.07 28.16 15.60
C GLU A 306 5.92 28.08 14.08
N THR A 307 6.92 28.58 13.34
CA THR A 307 6.97 28.48 11.88
C THR A 307 7.02 27.03 11.41
N ALA A 308 7.85 26.20 12.05
CA ALA A 308 8.00 24.79 11.68
C ALA A 308 6.74 23.97 11.98
N VAL A 309 6.09 24.23 13.12
CA VAL A 309 4.84 23.54 13.51
C VAL A 309 3.70 23.90 12.54
N LYS A 310 3.53 25.19 12.22
CA LYS A 310 2.53 25.64 11.22
C LYS A 310 2.76 24.97 9.87
N ALA A 311 4.01 24.97 9.39
CA ALA A 311 4.37 24.32 8.14
C ALA A 311 4.08 22.82 8.16
N ALA A 312 4.35 22.13 9.27
CA ALA A 312 4.14 20.70 9.42
C ALA A 312 2.64 20.33 9.36
N TYR A 313 1.79 21.03 10.06
CA TYR A 313 0.33 20.83 9.99
C TYR A 313 -0.22 21.16 8.60
N ALA A 314 0.27 22.22 7.97
CA ALA A 314 -0.12 22.55 6.60
C ALA A 314 0.24 21.44 5.63
N GLU A 315 1.44 20.85 5.74
CA GLU A 315 1.85 19.73 4.87
C GLU A 315 1.07 18.46 5.16
N ASP A 316 0.74 18.17 6.40
CA ASP A 316 -0.10 17.05 6.77
C ASP A 316 -1.49 17.15 6.12
N LYS A 317 -2.11 18.34 6.19
CA LYS A 317 -3.38 18.62 5.52
C LYS A 317 -3.29 18.48 4.00
N VAL A 318 -2.19 18.93 3.39
CA VAL A 318 -1.91 18.76 1.95
C VAL A 318 -1.76 17.27 1.60
N PHE A 319 -1.03 16.51 2.40
CA PHE A 319 -0.86 15.07 2.17
C PHE A 319 -2.21 14.33 2.16
N LYS A 320 -3.04 14.58 3.16
CA LYS A 320 -4.39 14.00 3.26
C LYS A 320 -5.28 14.40 2.08
N HIS A 321 -5.23 15.68 1.68
CA HIS A 321 -5.95 16.17 0.51
C HIS A 321 -5.48 15.49 -0.78
N ASP A 322 -4.18 15.32 -1.00
CA ASP A 322 -3.64 14.65 -2.18
C ASP A 322 -4.12 13.19 -2.29
N VAL A 323 -4.19 12.48 -1.15
CA VAL A 323 -4.74 11.11 -1.10
C VAL A 323 -6.22 11.09 -1.50
N GLN A 324 -7.02 12.04 -1.00
CA GLN A 324 -8.43 12.16 -1.37
C GLN A 324 -8.62 12.53 -2.84
N GLN A 325 -7.81 13.44 -3.38
CA GLN A 325 -7.87 13.80 -4.80
C GLN A 325 -7.54 12.60 -5.70
N GLU A 326 -6.60 11.77 -5.30
CA GLU A 326 -6.30 10.54 -6.04
C GLU A 326 -7.43 9.51 -5.91
N GLY A 327 -8.09 9.45 -4.76
CA GLY A 327 -9.32 8.67 -4.56
C GLY A 327 -10.44 9.08 -5.53
N LEU A 328 -10.68 10.39 -5.68
CA LEU A 328 -11.66 10.92 -6.66
C LEU A 328 -11.32 10.52 -8.09
N LYS A 329 -10.04 10.55 -8.48
CA LYS A 329 -9.60 10.10 -9.81
C LYS A 329 -9.82 8.60 -10.00
N ALA A 330 -9.54 7.80 -8.96
CA ALA A 330 -9.77 6.37 -9.01
C ALA A 330 -11.26 6.03 -9.17
N LEU A 331 -12.16 6.75 -8.48
CA LEU A 331 -13.60 6.61 -8.64
C LEU A 331 -14.08 7.02 -10.05
N ALA A 332 -13.50 8.09 -10.61
CA ALA A 332 -13.79 8.51 -11.98
C ALA A 332 -13.32 7.44 -12.99
N TYR A 333 -12.13 6.89 -12.79
CA TYR A 333 -11.60 5.78 -13.58
C TYR A 333 -12.51 4.56 -13.56
N MET A 334 -13.00 4.17 -12.37
CA MET A 334 -13.93 3.04 -12.22
C MET A 334 -15.21 3.24 -13.05
N LYS A 335 -15.74 4.46 -13.03
CA LYS A 335 -16.94 4.81 -13.81
C LYS A 335 -16.68 4.80 -15.32
N GLU A 336 -15.54 5.33 -15.76
CA GLU A 336 -15.16 5.41 -17.17
C GLU A 336 -14.91 4.02 -17.78
N HIS A 337 -14.32 3.11 -17.00
CA HIS A 337 -13.90 1.79 -17.48
C HIS A 337 -14.85 0.66 -17.05
N ASP A 338 -16.00 1.01 -16.49
CA ASP A 338 -16.99 0.06 -15.97
C ASP A 338 -16.36 -1.08 -15.15
N CYS A 339 -15.52 -0.70 -14.21
CA CYS A 339 -14.81 -1.66 -13.38
C CYS A 339 -15.11 -1.48 -11.89
N ARG A 340 -15.02 -2.57 -11.15
CA ARG A 340 -15.23 -2.60 -9.70
C ARG A 340 -13.98 -2.11 -8.96
N GLY A 341 -14.18 -1.63 -7.73
CA GLY A 341 -13.10 -1.31 -6.80
C GLY A 341 -13.33 -1.97 -5.46
N ILE A 342 -12.24 -2.15 -4.72
CA ILE A 342 -12.25 -2.63 -3.35
C ILE A 342 -11.67 -1.56 -2.45
N VAL A 343 -12.39 -1.21 -1.39
CA VAL A 343 -11.83 -0.44 -0.27
C VAL A 343 -11.04 -1.41 0.59
N LEU A 344 -9.74 -1.30 0.53
CA LEU A 344 -8.84 -2.08 1.37
C LEU A 344 -8.62 -1.29 2.66
N ALA A 345 -9.29 -1.70 3.73
CA ALA A 345 -9.20 -1.07 5.04
C ALA A 345 -8.08 -1.69 5.86
N GLY A 346 -7.35 -0.86 6.57
CA GLY A 346 -6.25 -1.30 7.41
C GLY A 346 -5.61 -0.15 8.17
N ARG A 347 -4.58 -0.46 8.96
CA ARG A 347 -3.77 0.55 9.61
C ARG A 347 -2.87 1.24 8.60
N PRO A 348 -2.43 2.49 8.84
CA PRO A 348 -1.56 3.22 7.91
C PRO A 348 -0.34 2.44 7.44
N TYR A 349 0.30 1.67 8.31
CA TYR A 349 1.47 0.87 7.94
C TYR A 349 1.18 -0.32 7.00
N HIS A 350 -0.09 -0.66 6.75
CA HIS A 350 -0.43 -1.70 5.75
C HIS A 350 -0.19 -1.26 4.31
N ILE A 351 0.10 0.03 4.07
CA ILE A 351 0.57 0.47 2.75
C ILE A 351 1.99 -0.02 2.44
N ASP A 352 2.74 -0.51 3.43
CA ASP A 352 4.06 -1.09 3.22
C ASP A 352 3.96 -2.40 2.45
N PRO A 353 4.67 -2.54 1.30
CA PRO A 353 4.66 -3.77 0.49
C PRO A 353 5.15 -5.03 1.23
N GLU A 354 6.03 -4.89 2.23
CA GLU A 354 6.48 -6.01 3.05
C GLU A 354 5.38 -6.48 4.00
N ILE A 355 4.61 -5.55 4.56
CA ILE A 355 3.53 -5.85 5.51
C ILE A 355 2.29 -6.37 4.79
N ASN A 356 1.92 -5.80 3.63
CA ASN A 356 0.71 -6.18 2.90
C ASN A 356 0.89 -7.39 1.98
N HIS A 357 2.12 -7.89 1.83
CA HIS A 357 2.44 -9.08 1.02
C HIS A 357 1.96 -9.05 -0.43
N GLY A 358 1.70 -7.88 -1.01
CA GLY A 358 1.24 -7.71 -2.38
C GLY A 358 -0.26 -7.95 -2.58
N ILE A 359 -1.06 -7.84 -1.51
CA ILE A 359 -2.54 -7.90 -1.60
C ILE A 359 -3.09 -6.83 -2.55
N PRO A 360 -2.67 -5.54 -2.50
CA PRO A 360 -3.16 -4.52 -3.43
C PRO A 360 -2.86 -4.87 -4.89
N GLU A 361 -1.67 -5.36 -5.19
CA GLU A 361 -1.28 -5.76 -6.54
C GLU A 361 -2.09 -6.97 -7.03
N THR A 362 -2.42 -7.89 -6.14
CA THR A 362 -3.27 -9.04 -6.47
C THR A 362 -4.68 -8.61 -6.83
N ILE A 363 -5.28 -7.69 -6.06
CA ILE A 363 -6.60 -7.11 -6.34
C ILE A 363 -6.59 -6.41 -7.71
N CYS A 364 -5.55 -5.61 -7.99
CA CYS A 364 -5.41 -4.96 -9.30
C CYS A 364 -5.25 -5.96 -10.44
N ALA A 365 -4.52 -7.06 -10.23
CA ALA A 365 -4.35 -8.12 -11.23
C ALA A 365 -5.65 -8.87 -11.54
N LEU A 366 -6.59 -8.91 -10.58
CA LEU A 366 -7.95 -9.41 -10.76
C LEU A 366 -8.88 -8.41 -11.49
N GLY A 367 -8.36 -7.27 -11.96
CA GLY A 367 -9.10 -6.28 -12.73
C GLY A 367 -9.84 -5.24 -11.91
N MET A 368 -9.63 -5.19 -10.59
CA MET A 368 -10.29 -4.25 -9.70
C MET A 368 -9.36 -3.07 -9.33
N VAL A 369 -9.97 -1.95 -8.95
CA VAL A 369 -9.27 -0.77 -8.40
C VAL A 369 -9.10 -0.96 -6.89
N VAL A 370 -7.94 -0.60 -6.36
CA VAL A 370 -7.71 -0.58 -4.91
C VAL A 370 -7.85 0.85 -4.39
N LEU A 371 -8.75 1.03 -3.44
CA LEU A 371 -8.97 2.27 -2.71
C LEU A 371 -8.54 2.08 -1.26
N SER A 372 -8.05 3.13 -0.61
CA SER A 372 -7.91 3.16 0.85
C SER A 372 -9.10 3.87 1.48
N GLU A 373 -9.38 3.57 2.74
CA GLU A 373 -10.49 4.18 3.48
C GLU A 373 -10.40 5.70 3.51
N ASP A 374 -9.23 6.27 3.77
CA ASP A 374 -8.99 7.70 3.83
C ASP A 374 -9.01 8.39 2.46
N SER A 375 -8.86 7.63 1.37
CA SER A 375 -8.96 8.17 0.01
C SER A 375 -10.39 8.48 -0.43
N ILE A 376 -11.39 7.92 0.25
CA ILE A 376 -12.80 8.02 -0.16
C ILE A 376 -13.77 8.37 0.97
N CYS A 377 -13.28 8.42 2.22
CA CYS A 377 -14.11 8.75 3.36
C CYS A 377 -14.37 10.25 3.42
N GLU A 378 -15.61 10.61 3.77
CA GLU A 378 -16.07 12.00 3.96
C GLU A 378 -15.69 12.94 2.79
N LEU A 379 -15.53 12.38 1.57
CA LEU A 379 -15.20 13.16 0.39
C LEU A 379 -16.24 14.25 0.13
N GLN A 380 -15.75 15.47 -0.02
CA GLN A 380 -16.52 16.62 -0.47
C GLN A 380 -16.08 17.02 -1.88
N PRO A 381 -16.77 16.58 -2.93
CA PRO A 381 -16.40 16.91 -4.31
C PRO A 381 -16.39 18.43 -4.53
N GLY A 382 -15.24 18.94 -5.00
CA GLY A 382 -15.06 20.35 -5.30
C GLY A 382 -14.65 21.23 -4.10
N GLU A 383 -14.41 20.64 -2.94
CA GLU A 383 -13.78 21.34 -1.82
C GLU A 383 -12.35 21.74 -2.20
N LYS A 384 -12.02 23.00 -1.97
CA LYS A 384 -10.66 23.50 -2.13
C LYS A 384 -9.88 23.29 -0.85
N LEU A 385 -8.61 22.95 -1.00
CA LEU A 385 -7.68 22.91 0.13
C LEU A 385 -7.58 24.30 0.76
N ASP A 386 -8.01 24.40 2.00
CA ASP A 386 -7.90 25.60 2.83
C ASP A 386 -6.78 25.43 3.85
N LEU A 387 -5.78 26.29 3.78
CA LEU A 387 -4.62 26.32 4.68
C LEU A 387 -4.58 27.59 5.54
N THR A 388 -5.64 28.39 5.56
CA THR A 388 -5.68 29.68 6.27
C THR A 388 -5.45 29.57 7.77
N ASP A 389 -5.75 28.40 8.37
CA ASP A 389 -5.46 28.12 9.78
C ASP A 389 -3.96 28.07 10.09
N PHE A 390 -3.13 27.78 9.08
CA PHE A 390 -1.69 27.58 9.25
C PHE A 390 -0.83 28.60 8.52
N LEU A 391 -1.32 29.15 7.41
CA LEU A 391 -0.59 30.07 6.54
C LEU A 391 -1.46 31.29 6.25
N SER A 392 -1.02 32.47 6.67
CA SER A 392 -1.72 33.72 6.38
C SER A 392 -1.63 34.09 4.89
N GLU A 393 -2.66 34.77 4.36
CA GLU A 393 -2.62 35.29 2.99
C GLU A 393 -1.43 36.25 2.82
N GLY A 394 -0.56 35.93 1.83
CA GLY A 394 0.65 36.73 1.54
C GLY A 394 1.89 36.34 2.33
N GLU A 395 1.79 35.42 3.29
CA GLU A 395 2.95 34.85 3.98
C GLU A 395 3.70 33.89 3.07
N GLU A 396 5.05 33.97 3.07
CA GLU A 396 5.87 33.04 2.28
C GLU A 396 5.74 31.64 2.89
N ASP A 397 5.17 30.70 2.13
CA ASP A 397 5.02 29.32 2.55
C ASP A 397 6.38 28.67 2.82
N PRO A 398 6.72 28.35 4.09
CA PRO A 398 8.03 27.80 4.45
C PRO A 398 8.33 26.46 3.78
N ARG A 399 7.29 25.73 3.33
CA ARG A 399 7.46 24.47 2.58
C ARG A 399 8.05 24.68 1.20
N LYS A 400 7.85 25.87 0.59
CA LYS A 400 8.42 26.19 -0.75
C LYS A 400 9.93 26.20 -0.74
N LYS A 401 10.57 26.53 0.38
CA LYS A 401 12.04 26.50 0.52
C LYS A 401 12.60 25.08 0.43
N ASN A 402 11.79 24.10 0.80
CA ASN A 402 12.13 22.68 0.81
C ASN A 402 11.35 21.88 -0.24
N ALA A 403 10.56 22.58 -1.09
CA ALA A 403 9.64 21.96 -2.02
C ALA A 403 10.33 21.08 -3.04
N ASN A 404 9.98 19.86 -3.05
CA ASN A 404 10.54 18.83 -3.88
C ASN A 404 9.54 18.32 -4.86
N GLY A 405 9.36 19.03 -5.95
CA GLY A 405 8.93 18.40 -7.18
C GLY A 405 7.62 17.59 -7.19
N PHE A 406 6.93 17.41 -6.06
CA PHE A 406 5.56 16.97 -6.06
C PHE A 406 4.71 18.16 -6.50
N ARG A 407 4.38 18.18 -7.77
CA ARG A 407 3.38 19.13 -8.28
C ARG A 407 2.05 18.71 -7.67
N HIS A 408 1.42 19.63 -6.96
CA HIS A 408 0.01 19.49 -6.60
C HIS A 408 -0.75 19.06 -7.85
N VAL A 409 -1.52 18.02 -7.70
CA VAL A 409 -2.33 17.51 -8.78
C VAL A 409 -3.34 18.58 -9.17
N ASP A 410 -3.35 18.88 -10.46
CA ASP A 410 -4.23 19.79 -11.18
C ASP A 410 -5.67 19.75 -10.65
N ASP A 411 -6.24 20.92 -10.31
CA ASP A 411 -7.60 21.17 -9.79
C ASP A 411 -8.74 20.78 -10.78
N ARG A 412 -8.61 19.69 -11.48
CA ARG A 412 -9.69 19.21 -12.34
C ARG A 412 -10.87 18.80 -11.49
N LYS A 413 -11.94 19.60 -11.58
CA LYS A 413 -13.24 19.31 -10.97
C LYS A 413 -13.74 17.93 -11.42
N VAL A 414 -13.59 16.95 -10.58
CA VAL A 414 -14.25 15.65 -10.74
C VAL A 414 -15.57 15.70 -10.01
N THR A 415 -16.68 15.65 -10.73
CA THR A 415 -18.01 15.57 -10.12
C THR A 415 -18.30 14.12 -9.79
N VAL A 416 -18.23 13.76 -8.52
CA VAL A 416 -18.61 12.43 -8.04
C VAL A 416 -19.85 12.56 -7.17
N ASN A 417 -20.78 11.62 -7.32
CA ASN A 417 -21.92 11.51 -6.41
C ASN A 417 -21.40 11.17 -5.01
N ARG A 418 -22.05 11.72 -3.99
CA ARG A 418 -21.69 11.45 -2.59
C ARG A 418 -21.47 9.98 -2.34
N MET A 419 -20.27 9.62 -1.89
CA MET A 419 -19.99 8.27 -1.40
C MET A 419 -20.69 8.07 -0.06
N PRO A 420 -21.40 6.95 0.12
CA PRO A 420 -22.10 6.66 1.37
C PRO A 420 -21.18 6.16 2.49
N LEU A 421 -19.87 6.09 2.25
CA LEU A 421 -18.94 5.60 3.27
C LEU A 421 -18.83 6.62 4.40
N ARG A 422 -19.30 6.21 5.56
CA ARG A 422 -19.23 6.98 6.79
C ARG A 422 -18.38 6.24 7.81
N VAL A 423 -17.45 6.95 8.40
CA VAL A 423 -16.62 6.41 9.48
C VAL A 423 -17.21 6.84 10.81
N THR A 424 -17.50 5.88 11.67
CA THR A 424 -18.00 6.12 13.02
C THR A 424 -16.92 6.00 14.08
N ASN A 425 -15.76 5.45 13.73
CA ASN A 425 -14.62 5.28 14.63
C ASN A 425 -13.32 5.63 13.89
N GLN A 426 -12.72 6.75 14.25
CA GLN A 426 -11.49 7.26 13.62
C GLN A 426 -10.27 6.38 13.91
N TRP A 427 -10.32 5.51 14.93
CA TRP A 427 -9.26 4.56 15.20
C TRP A 427 -8.89 3.67 14.00
N ALA A 428 -9.81 3.45 13.06
CA ALA A 428 -9.53 2.74 11.82
C ALA A 428 -8.54 3.47 10.90
N TYR A 429 -8.37 4.79 11.06
CA TYR A 429 -7.46 5.61 10.25
C TYR A 429 -6.05 5.67 10.80
N HIS A 430 -5.88 5.47 12.10
CA HIS A 430 -4.61 5.67 12.79
C HIS A 430 -3.92 4.34 13.12
N SER A 431 -2.64 4.41 13.30
CA SER A 431 -1.76 3.24 13.56
C SER A 431 -2.03 2.50 14.87
#